data_78b242bb6b4def67c40d766ca791dde7
#
_entry.id   78b242bb6b4def67c40d766ca791dde7
#
_cell.length_a   1.000
_cell.length_b   1.000
_cell.length_c   1.000
_cell.angle_alpha   90.00
_cell.angle_beta   90.00
_cell.angle_gamma   90.00
#
_symmetry.space_group_name_H-M   'P 1'
#
loop_
_entity.id
_entity.type
_entity.pdbx_description
1 polymer ?
#
loop_
_entity_poly.entity_id
_entity_poly.type
_entity_poly.pdbx_seq_one_letter_code
_entity_poly.pdbx_strand_id
1 'polypeptide(L)'
;MMAMVSAALEGVNLGRVLLDLTIILLVAKLAAEASDRIRIPAVIGEIAAGIVIGPSVLGLVSGSDMLFVLAEFGVIFLLIQVGMETDIAELRSVGRASMLVALIGVALPMALGVGVGLAIGESTNTSLFIGAALTATSIGITARVFGDLRALATVEARTVLGAAVVDDVLGLIILTVVVRIVEQGSVGIGTVATTIGLAVGFLLLTSVIGFATFPKVFSTIAKHSRSTATVSVTAIGVALAFSVLADKANLAPIIGAFVAGLALRRISASERVERDVASLGHIFVPVFFLYIGITTDIQAMFDARVLGIALLLSAVAIIGKIAAAVGAFGTKSDKLVIGFGMLPRGEVGLIFAT
;
A
#
# COMPACT_ATOMS: atom_id res chain seq x y z
N MET A 1 -32.59 18.46 -8.05
CA MET A 1 -31.18 18.12 -8.39
C MET A 1 -30.21 19.17 -7.84
N MET A 2 -30.35 20.47 -8.14
CA MET A 2 -29.47 21.53 -7.56
C MET A 2 -29.54 21.60 -6.02
N ALA A 3 -30.70 21.50 -5.39
CA ALA A 3 -30.83 21.51 -3.94
C ALA A 3 -30.21 20.26 -3.25
N MET A 4 -30.26 19.08 -3.88
CA MET A 4 -29.60 17.89 -3.37
C MET A 4 -28.07 17.97 -3.53
N VAL A 5 -27.58 18.58 -4.60
CA VAL A 5 -26.16 18.84 -4.80
C VAL A 5 -25.67 19.91 -3.82
N SER A 6 -26.46 20.93 -3.52
CA SER A 6 -26.16 21.95 -2.50
C SER A 6 -26.07 21.33 -1.10
N ALA A 7 -27.01 20.46 -0.72
CA ALA A 7 -27.01 19.80 0.58
C ALA A 7 -25.81 18.79 0.72
N ALA A 8 -25.42 18.13 -0.36
CA ALA A 8 -24.25 17.25 -0.35
C ALA A 8 -22.91 18.00 -0.31
N LEU A 9 -22.91 19.29 -0.69
CA LEU A 9 -21.73 20.17 -0.66
C LEU A 9 -21.67 21.09 0.57
N GLU A 10 -22.66 21.06 1.45
CA GLU A 10 -22.72 21.91 2.65
C GLU A 10 -21.55 21.73 3.63
N GLY A 11 -20.68 20.72 3.40
CA GLY A 11 -19.44 20.51 4.15
C GLY A 11 -18.14 20.70 3.35
N VAL A 12 -18.18 20.82 2.01
CA VAL A 12 -16.98 20.88 1.17
C VAL A 12 -16.74 22.28 0.66
N ASN A 13 -15.75 22.96 1.21
CA ASN A 13 -15.29 24.24 0.68
C ASN A 13 -14.40 23.99 -0.55
N LEU A 14 -14.98 24.05 -1.76
CA LEU A 14 -14.27 23.82 -3.02
C LEU A 14 -13.02 24.72 -3.15
N GLY A 15 -13.12 25.99 -2.76
CA GLY A 15 -11.97 26.91 -2.80
C GLY A 15 -10.82 26.43 -1.92
N ARG A 16 -11.11 25.88 -0.75
CA ARG A 16 -10.09 25.29 0.14
C ARG A 16 -9.47 24.04 -0.46
N VAL A 17 -10.28 23.13 -1.00
CA VAL A 17 -9.79 21.90 -1.65
C VAL A 17 -8.87 22.23 -2.83
N LEU A 18 -9.24 23.19 -3.68
CA LEU A 18 -8.41 23.64 -4.80
C LEU A 18 -7.11 24.27 -4.33
N LEU A 19 -7.13 25.06 -3.26
CA LEU A 19 -5.92 25.65 -2.66
C LEU A 19 -5.02 24.55 -2.10
N ASP A 20 -5.57 23.62 -1.33
CA ASP A 20 -4.83 22.51 -0.73
C ASP A 20 -4.17 21.65 -1.81
N LEU A 21 -4.89 21.30 -2.89
CA LEU A 21 -4.33 20.59 -4.03
C LEU A 21 -3.23 21.38 -4.74
N THR A 22 -3.41 22.69 -4.90
CA THR A 22 -2.38 23.55 -5.51
C THR A 22 -1.11 23.51 -4.70
N ILE A 23 -1.20 23.66 -3.36
CA ILE A 23 -0.06 23.61 -2.46
C ILE A 23 0.59 22.24 -2.54
N ILE A 24 -0.18 21.16 -2.42
CA ILE A 24 0.32 19.78 -2.44
C ILE A 24 1.08 19.50 -3.74
N LEU A 25 0.49 19.78 -4.91
CA LEU A 25 1.13 19.46 -6.19
C LEU A 25 2.42 20.24 -6.43
N LEU A 26 2.43 21.55 -6.06
CA LEU A 26 3.65 22.38 -6.20
C LEU A 26 4.73 21.93 -5.22
N VAL A 27 4.38 21.70 -3.96
CA VAL A 27 5.32 21.27 -2.93
C VAL A 27 5.85 19.86 -3.22
N ALA A 28 4.98 18.94 -3.66
CA ALA A 28 5.41 17.60 -4.06
C ALA A 28 6.46 17.65 -5.17
N LYS A 29 6.22 18.45 -6.20
CA LYS A 29 7.18 18.57 -7.31
C LYS A 29 8.51 19.17 -6.89
N LEU A 30 8.47 20.19 -6.03
CA LEU A 30 9.70 20.78 -5.46
C LEU A 30 10.45 19.80 -4.57
N ALA A 31 9.74 19.04 -3.74
CA ALA A 31 10.32 18.03 -2.87
C ALA A 31 10.95 16.88 -3.66
N ALA A 32 10.27 16.40 -4.70
CA ALA A 32 10.81 15.36 -5.59
C ALA A 32 12.10 15.83 -6.28
N GLU A 33 12.10 17.03 -6.85
CA GLU A 33 13.28 17.62 -7.50
C GLU A 33 14.44 17.82 -6.51
N ALA A 34 14.15 18.26 -5.28
CA ALA A 34 15.16 18.38 -4.23
C ALA A 34 15.76 17.02 -3.84
N SER A 35 14.91 16.00 -3.72
CA SER A 35 15.32 14.63 -3.41
C SER A 35 16.24 14.05 -4.49
N ASP A 36 15.87 14.22 -5.76
CA ASP A 36 16.68 13.77 -6.89
C ASP A 36 18.08 14.42 -6.88
N ARG A 37 18.19 15.70 -6.53
CA ARG A 37 19.48 16.41 -6.43
C ARG A 37 20.41 15.84 -5.37
N ILE A 38 19.85 15.36 -4.27
CA ILE A 38 20.61 14.72 -3.17
C ILE A 38 20.63 13.19 -3.27
N ARG A 39 20.13 12.63 -4.38
CA ARG A 39 20.12 11.21 -4.71
C ARG A 39 19.38 10.32 -3.70
N ILE A 40 18.26 10.80 -3.19
CA ILE A 40 17.34 10.01 -2.37
C ILE A 40 16.02 9.80 -3.13
N PRO A 41 15.28 8.71 -2.87
CA PRO A 41 13.98 8.48 -3.49
C PRO A 41 13.02 9.65 -3.24
N ALA A 42 12.29 10.07 -4.30
CA ALA A 42 11.35 11.20 -4.25
C ALA A 42 10.31 11.06 -3.14
N VAL A 43 9.86 9.85 -2.85
CA VAL A 43 8.89 9.55 -1.79
C VAL A 43 9.32 10.05 -0.41
N ILE A 44 10.60 10.00 -0.10
CA ILE A 44 11.12 10.47 1.21
C ILE A 44 10.94 11.98 1.32
N GLY A 45 11.28 12.72 0.25
CA GLY A 45 11.08 14.16 0.20
C GLY A 45 9.61 14.56 0.22
N GLU A 46 8.77 13.83 -0.50
CA GLU A 46 7.31 14.05 -0.53
C GLU A 46 6.69 13.87 0.87
N ILE A 47 7.02 12.80 1.60
CA ILE A 47 6.54 12.59 2.98
C ILE A 47 7.08 13.69 3.91
N ALA A 48 8.39 14.01 3.83
CA ALA A 48 8.98 15.07 4.65
C ALA A 48 8.34 16.43 4.37
N ALA A 49 8.09 16.75 3.11
CA ALA A 49 7.41 17.97 2.72
C ALA A 49 5.95 18.02 3.21
N GLY A 50 5.25 16.87 3.20
CA GLY A 50 3.92 16.72 3.80
C GLY A 50 3.91 17.07 5.29
N ILE A 51 4.89 16.57 6.05
CA ILE A 51 5.07 16.91 7.47
C ILE A 51 5.25 18.43 7.65
N VAL A 52 6.07 19.06 6.80
CA VAL A 52 6.37 20.49 6.90
C VAL A 52 5.12 21.34 6.63
N ILE A 53 4.35 21.03 5.58
CA ILE A 53 3.12 21.81 5.25
C ILE A 53 1.92 21.40 6.09
N GLY A 54 1.99 20.26 6.78
CA GLY A 54 0.94 19.73 7.63
C GLY A 54 0.77 20.46 8.95
N PRO A 55 -0.24 20.03 9.76
CA PRO A 55 -0.58 20.66 11.04
C PRO A 55 0.57 20.64 12.04
N SER A 56 1.47 19.69 11.92
CA SER A 56 2.61 19.52 12.85
C SER A 56 3.64 20.64 12.79
N VAL A 57 3.76 21.36 11.65
CA VAL A 57 4.78 22.42 11.45
C VAL A 57 4.14 23.73 10.99
N LEU A 58 3.75 23.84 9.72
CA LEU A 58 3.25 25.09 9.14
C LEU A 58 1.71 25.25 9.18
N GLY A 59 0.98 24.15 9.27
CA GLY A 59 -0.48 24.16 9.27
C GLY A 59 -1.12 24.74 7.99
N LEU A 60 -0.42 24.68 6.85
CA LEU A 60 -0.91 25.20 5.58
C LEU A 60 -2.02 24.31 5.00
N VAL A 61 -1.86 23.00 5.12
CA VAL A 61 -2.79 21.97 4.68
C VAL A 61 -3.14 21.07 5.84
N SER A 62 -4.41 20.71 5.98
CA SER A 62 -4.88 19.76 6.99
C SER A 62 -5.44 18.50 6.32
N GLY A 63 -5.34 17.36 6.98
CA GLY A 63 -6.00 16.13 6.53
C GLY A 63 -7.51 16.33 6.45
N SER A 64 -8.10 16.07 5.28
CA SER A 64 -9.54 16.10 5.07
C SER A 64 -9.98 14.83 4.35
N ASP A 65 -11.26 14.45 4.50
CA ASP A 65 -11.81 13.25 3.82
C ASP A 65 -11.63 13.32 2.30
N MET A 66 -11.75 14.53 1.72
CA MET A 66 -11.54 14.72 0.29
C MET A 66 -10.09 14.46 -0.11
N LEU A 67 -9.12 14.95 0.66
CA LEU A 67 -7.70 14.70 0.41
C LEU A 67 -7.36 13.22 0.63
N PHE A 68 -7.97 12.57 1.62
CA PHE A 68 -7.84 11.14 1.82
C PHE A 68 -8.29 10.36 0.58
N VAL A 69 -9.49 10.64 0.06
CA VAL A 69 -9.99 9.97 -1.16
C VAL A 69 -9.05 10.19 -2.35
N LEU A 70 -8.53 11.40 -2.54
CA LEU A 70 -7.57 11.69 -3.63
C LEU A 70 -6.24 10.97 -3.42
N ALA A 71 -5.78 10.84 -2.19
CA ALA A 71 -4.60 10.05 -1.83
C ALA A 71 -4.80 8.57 -2.14
N GLU A 72 -5.97 7.99 -1.80
CA GLU A 72 -6.32 6.61 -2.14
C GLU A 72 -6.28 6.36 -3.65
N PHE A 73 -6.76 7.30 -4.48
CA PHE A 73 -6.58 7.21 -5.93
C PHE A 73 -5.10 7.17 -6.32
N GLY A 74 -4.25 7.92 -5.63
CA GLY A 74 -2.81 7.93 -5.85
C GLY A 74 -2.19 6.53 -5.69
N VAL A 75 -2.44 5.87 -4.58
CA VAL A 75 -1.88 4.53 -4.34
C VAL A 75 -2.51 3.48 -5.25
N ILE A 76 -3.81 3.61 -5.58
CA ILE A 76 -4.48 2.72 -6.56
C ILE A 76 -3.81 2.83 -7.94
N PHE A 77 -3.57 4.04 -8.46
CA PHE A 77 -2.88 4.23 -9.75
C PHE A 77 -1.44 3.68 -9.71
N LEU A 78 -0.73 3.91 -8.60
CA LEU A 78 0.61 3.34 -8.40
C LEU A 78 0.59 1.82 -8.51
N LEU A 79 -0.36 1.15 -7.83
CA LEU A 79 -0.42 -0.30 -7.82
C LEU A 79 -0.92 -0.89 -9.15
N ILE A 80 -1.79 -0.19 -9.90
CA ILE A 80 -2.12 -0.57 -11.28
C ILE A 80 -0.84 -0.55 -12.14
N GLN A 81 -0.05 0.52 -12.06
CA GLN A 81 1.19 0.66 -12.82
C GLN A 81 2.18 -0.45 -12.45
N VAL A 82 2.46 -0.65 -11.17
CA VAL A 82 3.35 -1.72 -10.68
C VAL A 82 2.87 -3.10 -11.12
N GLY A 83 1.56 -3.35 -11.09
CA GLY A 83 0.97 -4.59 -11.62
C GLY A 83 1.22 -4.75 -13.12
N MET A 84 1.08 -3.68 -13.91
CA MET A 84 1.35 -3.71 -15.36
C MET A 84 2.83 -3.88 -15.69
N GLU A 85 3.74 -3.38 -14.87
CA GLU A 85 5.19 -3.56 -15.02
C GLU A 85 5.65 -4.96 -14.59
N THR A 86 4.88 -5.65 -13.73
CA THR A 86 5.24 -6.96 -13.15
C THR A 86 4.92 -8.12 -14.10
N ASP A 87 5.91 -9.01 -14.34
CA ASP A 87 5.69 -10.24 -15.10
C ASP A 87 5.27 -11.40 -14.20
N ILE A 88 4.13 -12.03 -14.54
CA ILE A 88 3.55 -13.13 -13.74
C ILE A 88 4.47 -14.35 -13.70
N ALA A 89 5.15 -14.68 -14.82
CA ALA A 89 6.06 -15.82 -14.85
C ALA A 89 7.25 -15.58 -13.92
N GLU A 90 7.75 -14.35 -13.88
CA GLU A 90 8.81 -13.92 -12.99
C GLU A 90 8.35 -13.89 -11.53
N LEU A 91 7.15 -13.38 -11.25
CA LEU A 91 6.55 -13.40 -9.91
C LEU A 91 6.36 -14.85 -9.42
N ARG A 92 5.91 -15.76 -10.29
CA ARG A 92 5.79 -17.18 -9.97
C ARG A 92 7.14 -17.83 -9.65
N SER A 93 8.21 -17.40 -10.30
CA SER A 93 9.57 -17.95 -10.06
C SER A 93 10.09 -17.67 -8.66
N VAL A 94 9.67 -16.57 -8.03
CA VAL A 94 10.05 -16.17 -6.67
C VAL A 94 9.01 -16.54 -5.61
N GLY A 95 7.88 -17.16 -5.98
CA GLY A 95 6.72 -17.37 -5.11
C GLY A 95 7.03 -18.10 -3.81
N ARG A 96 7.94 -19.11 -3.82
CA ARG A 96 8.38 -19.80 -2.60
C ARG A 96 9.17 -18.87 -1.67
N ALA A 97 10.09 -18.08 -2.23
CA ALA A 97 10.87 -17.12 -1.46
C ALA A 97 9.97 -16.03 -0.89
N SER A 98 9.06 -15.46 -1.71
CA SER A 98 8.07 -14.48 -1.27
C SER A 98 7.20 -14.98 -0.12
N MET A 99 6.70 -16.23 -0.21
CA MET A 99 5.91 -16.85 0.85
C MET A 99 6.70 -16.99 2.15
N LEU A 100 7.94 -17.49 2.10
CA LEU A 100 8.77 -17.67 3.29
C LEU A 100 9.18 -16.33 3.90
N VAL A 101 9.51 -15.33 3.06
CA VAL A 101 9.82 -13.96 3.50
C VAL A 101 8.60 -13.35 4.21
N ALA A 102 7.40 -13.50 3.66
CA ALA A 102 6.18 -13.02 4.30
C ALA A 102 5.90 -13.71 5.64
N LEU A 103 5.96 -15.05 5.68
CA LEU A 103 5.70 -15.80 6.91
C LEU A 103 6.65 -15.41 8.04
N ILE A 104 7.95 -15.31 7.75
CA ILE A 104 8.96 -14.90 8.74
C ILE A 104 8.78 -13.42 9.08
N GLY A 105 8.53 -12.57 8.05
CA GLY A 105 8.32 -11.12 8.17
C GLY A 105 7.05 -10.73 8.92
N VAL A 106 6.13 -11.65 9.12
CA VAL A 106 4.95 -11.51 9.96
C VAL A 106 5.18 -12.11 11.33
N ALA A 107 5.61 -13.39 11.39
CA ALA A 107 5.72 -14.11 12.66
C ALA A 107 6.75 -13.48 13.61
N LEU A 108 7.90 -13.07 13.09
CA LEU A 108 8.97 -12.53 13.93
C LEU A 108 8.66 -11.13 14.48
N PRO A 109 8.23 -10.12 13.68
CA PRO A 109 7.78 -8.84 14.22
C PRO A 109 6.59 -8.97 15.17
N MET A 110 5.63 -9.86 14.92
CA MET A 110 4.53 -10.15 15.82
C MET A 110 5.04 -10.60 17.18
N ALA A 111 5.88 -11.64 17.21
CA ALA A 111 6.42 -12.20 18.46
C ALA A 111 7.27 -11.18 19.23
N LEU A 112 8.14 -10.45 18.52
CA LEU A 112 8.98 -9.41 19.11
C LEU A 112 8.17 -8.24 19.64
N GLY A 113 7.15 -7.77 18.90
CA GLY A 113 6.27 -6.69 19.30
C GLY A 113 5.45 -7.03 20.54
N VAL A 114 4.88 -8.24 20.60
CA VAL A 114 4.20 -8.74 21.80
C VAL A 114 5.18 -8.81 22.98
N GLY A 115 6.38 -9.34 22.76
CA GLY A 115 7.42 -9.44 23.78
C GLY A 115 7.81 -8.06 24.35
N VAL A 116 7.98 -7.06 23.49
CA VAL A 116 8.27 -5.68 23.93
C VAL A 116 7.08 -5.09 24.70
N GLY A 117 5.85 -5.23 24.20
CA GLY A 117 4.65 -4.72 24.88
C GLY A 117 4.56 -5.26 26.31
N LEU A 118 4.73 -6.57 26.50
CA LEU A 118 4.73 -7.19 27.83
C LEU A 118 5.92 -6.70 28.69
N ALA A 119 7.10 -6.54 28.10
CA ALA A 119 8.30 -6.09 28.82
C ALA A 119 8.20 -4.65 29.33
N ILE A 120 7.49 -3.76 28.61
CA ILE A 120 7.24 -2.37 29.06
C ILE A 120 6.04 -2.25 29.99
N GLY A 121 5.39 -3.38 30.34
CA GLY A 121 4.29 -3.44 31.31
C GLY A 121 2.90 -3.21 30.72
N GLU A 122 2.75 -3.29 29.39
CA GLU A 122 1.44 -3.19 28.74
C GLU A 122 0.61 -4.45 28.97
N SER A 123 -0.72 -4.31 28.88
CA SER A 123 -1.63 -5.44 28.97
C SER A 123 -1.39 -6.44 27.82
N THR A 124 -1.79 -7.70 28.01
CA THR A 124 -1.71 -8.71 26.93
C THR A 124 -2.45 -8.26 25.68
N ASN A 125 -3.60 -7.62 25.81
CA ASN A 125 -4.38 -7.12 24.70
C ASN A 125 -3.63 -6.02 23.95
N THR A 126 -3.12 -5.01 24.64
CA THR A 126 -2.31 -3.94 24.04
C THR A 126 -1.06 -4.53 23.37
N SER A 127 -0.39 -5.49 24.02
CA SER A 127 0.80 -6.13 23.45
C SER A 127 0.50 -6.90 22.16
N LEU A 128 -0.67 -7.55 22.05
CA LEU A 128 -1.11 -8.21 20.82
C LEU A 128 -1.32 -7.19 19.69
N PHE A 129 -1.94 -6.04 19.96
CA PHE A 129 -2.09 -4.97 18.96
C PHE A 129 -0.74 -4.38 18.55
N ILE A 130 0.18 -4.14 19.49
CA ILE A 130 1.55 -3.71 19.18
C ILE A 130 2.23 -4.71 18.24
N GLY A 131 2.17 -6.00 18.56
CA GLY A 131 2.72 -7.05 17.70
C GLY A 131 2.11 -7.03 16.31
N ALA A 132 0.77 -6.97 16.22
CA ALA A 132 0.04 -6.93 14.95
C ALA A 132 0.43 -5.70 14.11
N ALA A 133 0.50 -4.51 14.71
CA ALA A 133 0.92 -3.29 14.02
C ALA A 133 2.35 -3.38 13.45
N LEU A 134 3.23 -4.14 14.10
CA LEU A 134 4.59 -4.36 13.63
C LEU A 134 4.68 -5.39 12.48
N THR A 135 3.61 -6.08 12.10
CA THR A 135 3.66 -7.02 10.98
C THR A 135 3.52 -6.35 9.62
N ALA A 136 2.71 -5.31 9.49
CA ALA A 136 2.34 -4.71 8.22
C ALA A 136 3.53 -4.15 7.43
N THR A 137 3.53 -4.36 6.10
CA THR A 137 4.49 -3.79 5.15
C THR A 137 3.74 -2.96 4.12
N SER A 138 4.20 -1.74 3.81
CA SER A 138 3.57 -0.92 2.78
C SER A 138 4.04 -1.33 1.38
N ILE A 139 3.14 -1.93 0.60
CA ILE A 139 3.40 -2.22 -0.82
C ILE A 139 3.62 -0.91 -1.59
N GLY A 140 2.81 0.12 -1.34
CA GLY A 140 2.86 1.39 -2.05
C GLY A 140 4.22 2.09 -1.93
N ILE A 141 4.72 2.26 -0.70
CA ILE A 141 6.03 2.88 -0.45
C ILE A 141 7.14 2.02 -1.05
N THR A 142 7.11 0.71 -0.83
CA THR A 142 8.11 -0.23 -1.35
C THR A 142 8.16 -0.19 -2.88
N ALA A 143 7.02 -0.25 -3.55
CA ALA A 143 6.93 -0.20 -5.00
C ALA A 143 7.46 1.12 -5.55
N ARG A 144 7.12 2.23 -4.91
CA ARG A 144 7.62 3.56 -5.29
C ARG A 144 9.13 3.66 -5.15
N VAL A 145 9.71 3.21 -4.03
CA VAL A 145 11.17 3.22 -3.82
C VAL A 145 11.89 2.37 -4.86
N PHE A 146 11.42 1.14 -5.15
CA PHE A 146 12.00 0.32 -6.21
C PHE A 146 11.83 0.96 -7.60
N GLY A 147 10.73 1.66 -7.86
CA GLY A 147 10.49 2.42 -9.08
C GLY A 147 11.49 3.58 -9.23
N ASP A 148 11.64 4.42 -8.21
CA ASP A 148 12.57 5.55 -8.19
C ASP A 148 14.02 5.08 -8.39
N LEU A 149 14.38 3.91 -7.84
CA LEU A 149 15.68 3.25 -8.01
C LEU A 149 15.83 2.49 -9.34
N ARG A 150 14.79 2.46 -10.19
CA ARG A 150 14.72 1.67 -11.44
C ARG A 150 15.01 0.19 -11.24
N ALA A 151 14.57 -0.36 -10.10
CA ALA A 151 14.87 -1.71 -9.65
C ALA A 151 13.66 -2.66 -9.64
N LEU A 152 12.47 -2.26 -10.14
CA LEU A 152 11.24 -3.07 -10.14
C LEU A 152 11.40 -4.42 -10.85
N ALA A 153 12.25 -4.49 -11.87
CA ALA A 153 12.51 -5.71 -12.63
C ALA A 153 13.52 -6.67 -11.95
N THR A 154 14.04 -6.34 -10.75
CA THR A 154 14.99 -7.21 -10.05
C THR A 154 14.28 -8.37 -9.34
N VAL A 155 15.02 -9.45 -9.07
CA VAL A 155 14.53 -10.62 -8.31
C VAL A 155 14.15 -10.20 -6.89
N GLU A 156 14.91 -9.27 -6.30
CA GLU A 156 14.68 -8.71 -4.98
C GLU A 156 13.34 -7.99 -4.91
N ALA A 157 13.09 -7.05 -5.83
CA ALA A 157 11.84 -6.29 -5.88
C ALA A 157 10.63 -7.22 -6.06
N ARG A 158 10.70 -8.18 -6.98
CA ARG A 158 9.64 -9.18 -7.19
C ARG A 158 9.40 -10.02 -5.94
N THR A 159 10.47 -10.44 -5.26
CA THR A 159 10.36 -11.21 -4.01
C THR A 159 9.69 -10.40 -2.93
N VAL A 160 10.07 -9.12 -2.77
CA VAL A 160 9.50 -8.22 -1.76
C VAL A 160 8.05 -7.89 -2.09
N LEU A 161 7.72 -7.51 -3.34
CA LEU A 161 6.35 -7.20 -3.74
C LEU A 161 5.43 -8.42 -3.60
N GLY A 162 5.91 -9.60 -4.01
CA GLY A 162 5.18 -10.84 -3.80
C GLY A 162 5.00 -11.17 -2.32
N ALA A 163 6.02 -10.95 -1.48
CA ALA A 163 5.91 -11.12 -0.04
C ALA A 163 4.93 -10.13 0.60
N ALA A 164 4.93 -8.87 0.14
CA ALA A 164 4.03 -7.84 0.67
C ALA A 164 2.54 -8.15 0.34
N VAL A 165 2.22 -8.70 -0.83
CA VAL A 165 0.85 -9.18 -1.13
C VAL A 165 0.42 -10.31 -0.18
N VAL A 166 1.33 -11.23 0.14
CA VAL A 166 1.05 -12.30 1.13
C VAL A 166 0.93 -11.71 2.54
N ASP A 167 1.77 -10.73 2.87
CA ASP A 167 1.79 -10.01 4.15
C ASP A 167 0.44 -9.33 4.42
N ASP A 168 -0.17 -8.70 3.42
CA ASP A 168 -1.50 -8.08 3.54
C ASP A 168 -2.59 -9.10 3.89
N VAL A 169 -2.56 -10.28 3.26
CA VAL A 169 -3.50 -11.36 3.59
C VAL A 169 -3.28 -11.87 5.01
N LEU A 170 -2.01 -12.07 5.40
CA LEU A 170 -1.65 -12.51 6.74
C LEU A 170 -2.00 -11.44 7.80
N GLY A 171 -1.75 -10.16 7.49
CA GLY A 171 -2.10 -9.03 8.33
C GLY A 171 -3.60 -8.97 8.63
N LEU A 172 -4.44 -9.15 7.60
CA LEU A 172 -5.90 -9.23 7.78
C LEU A 172 -6.31 -10.39 8.70
N ILE A 173 -5.69 -11.56 8.53
CA ILE A 173 -5.96 -12.72 9.40
C ILE A 173 -5.57 -12.39 10.85
N ILE A 174 -4.38 -11.82 11.05
CA ILE A 174 -3.89 -11.45 12.38
C ILE A 174 -4.82 -10.41 13.02
N LEU A 175 -5.20 -9.35 12.28
CA LEU A 175 -6.12 -8.33 12.77
C LEU A 175 -7.43 -8.97 13.21
N THR A 176 -8.04 -9.81 12.37
CA THR A 176 -9.29 -10.51 12.69
C THR A 176 -9.13 -11.37 13.94
N VAL A 177 -8.01 -12.07 14.08
CA VAL A 177 -7.73 -12.94 15.24
C VAL A 177 -7.54 -12.10 16.50
N VAL A 178 -6.72 -11.06 16.44
CA VAL A 178 -6.43 -10.18 17.59
C VAL A 178 -7.67 -9.47 18.09
N VAL A 179 -8.43 -8.84 17.20
CA VAL A 179 -9.69 -8.15 17.56
C VAL A 179 -10.65 -9.12 18.25
N ARG A 180 -10.83 -10.32 17.71
CA ARG A 180 -11.74 -11.30 18.33
C ARG A 180 -11.24 -11.85 19.66
N ILE A 181 -9.94 -12.05 19.84
CA ILE A 181 -9.36 -12.44 21.12
C ILE A 181 -9.67 -11.36 22.17
N VAL A 182 -9.48 -10.09 21.80
CA VAL A 182 -9.69 -8.96 22.69
C VAL A 182 -11.16 -8.73 23.03
N GLU A 183 -12.05 -8.83 22.06
CA GLU A 183 -13.49 -8.59 22.24
C GLU A 183 -14.24 -9.78 22.85
N GLN A 184 -13.91 -10.99 22.44
CA GLN A 184 -14.71 -12.20 22.74
C GLN A 184 -13.95 -13.26 23.55
N GLY A 185 -12.68 -13.03 23.86
CA GLY A 185 -11.82 -13.97 24.58
C GLY A 185 -11.41 -15.22 23.82
N SER A 186 -11.94 -15.43 22.61
CA SER A 186 -11.62 -16.60 21.77
C SER A 186 -11.87 -16.36 20.29
N VAL A 187 -11.20 -17.13 19.45
CA VAL A 187 -11.39 -17.13 17.98
C VAL A 187 -11.89 -18.48 17.52
N GLY A 188 -13.01 -18.47 16.82
CA GLY A 188 -13.52 -19.69 16.17
C GLY A 188 -12.69 -20.04 14.93
N ILE A 189 -12.32 -21.32 14.78
CA ILE A 189 -11.61 -21.83 13.58
C ILE A 189 -12.38 -21.47 12.30
N GLY A 190 -13.73 -21.48 12.35
CA GLY A 190 -14.58 -21.07 11.24
C GLY A 190 -14.35 -19.65 10.77
N THR A 191 -14.14 -18.69 11.68
CA THR A 191 -13.88 -17.29 11.33
C THR A 191 -12.53 -17.12 10.60
N VAL A 192 -11.49 -17.78 11.09
CA VAL A 192 -10.18 -17.75 10.44
C VAL A 192 -10.25 -18.41 9.06
N ALA A 193 -10.92 -19.56 8.95
CA ALA A 193 -11.08 -20.28 7.69
C ALA A 193 -11.88 -19.46 6.66
N THR A 194 -12.95 -18.76 7.07
CA THR A 194 -13.72 -17.89 6.16
C THR A 194 -12.92 -16.68 5.71
N THR A 195 -12.15 -16.05 6.58
CA THR A 195 -11.27 -14.90 6.22
C THR A 195 -10.24 -15.34 5.19
N ILE A 196 -9.52 -16.44 5.44
CA ILE A 196 -8.56 -17.01 4.48
C ILE A 196 -9.27 -17.39 3.16
N GLY A 197 -10.41 -18.06 3.26
CA GLY A 197 -11.19 -18.51 2.10
C GLY A 197 -11.63 -17.36 1.20
N LEU A 198 -12.09 -16.25 1.78
CA LEU A 198 -12.48 -15.05 1.05
C LEU A 198 -11.26 -14.38 0.37
N ALA A 199 -10.15 -14.23 1.09
CA ALA A 199 -8.95 -13.62 0.56
C ALA A 199 -8.35 -14.44 -0.60
N VAL A 200 -8.14 -15.74 -0.39
CA VAL A 200 -7.61 -16.64 -1.42
C VAL A 200 -8.60 -16.79 -2.58
N GLY A 201 -9.89 -16.93 -2.26
CA GLY A 201 -10.97 -16.99 -3.26
C GLY A 201 -11.01 -15.74 -4.13
N PHE A 202 -10.90 -14.57 -3.54
CA PHE A 202 -10.79 -13.30 -4.28
C PHE A 202 -9.59 -13.30 -5.23
N LEU A 203 -8.39 -13.59 -4.71
CA LEU A 203 -7.16 -13.58 -5.50
C LEU A 203 -7.22 -14.57 -6.68
N LEU A 204 -7.72 -15.79 -6.45
CA LEU A 204 -7.87 -16.79 -7.50
C LEU A 204 -8.94 -16.38 -8.52
N LEU A 205 -10.13 -15.98 -8.08
CA LEU A 205 -11.24 -15.62 -8.95
C LEU A 205 -10.89 -14.42 -9.83
N THR A 206 -10.38 -13.34 -9.25
CA THR A 206 -10.02 -12.13 -9.99
C THR A 206 -8.85 -12.35 -10.94
N SER A 207 -7.85 -13.16 -10.53
CA SER A 207 -6.75 -13.55 -11.42
C SER A 207 -7.27 -14.37 -12.61
N VAL A 208 -8.07 -15.41 -12.37
CA VAL A 208 -8.64 -16.25 -13.44
C VAL A 208 -9.50 -15.42 -14.38
N ILE A 209 -10.42 -14.60 -13.84
CA ILE A 209 -11.26 -13.71 -14.67
C ILE A 209 -10.39 -12.74 -15.46
N GLY A 210 -9.46 -12.03 -14.82
CA GLY A 210 -8.61 -11.06 -15.48
C GLY A 210 -7.80 -11.70 -16.63
N PHE A 211 -7.09 -12.78 -16.33
CA PHE A 211 -6.22 -13.41 -17.34
C PHE A 211 -6.97 -14.10 -18.48
N ALA A 212 -8.15 -14.65 -18.22
CA ALA A 212 -8.95 -15.33 -19.24
C ALA A 212 -9.77 -14.37 -20.12
N THR A 213 -10.27 -13.27 -19.53
CA THR A 213 -11.26 -12.41 -20.21
C THR A 213 -10.66 -11.12 -20.77
N PHE A 214 -9.72 -10.47 -20.07
CA PHE A 214 -9.19 -9.17 -20.47
C PHE A 214 -8.61 -9.13 -21.87
N PRO A 215 -7.75 -10.08 -22.32
CA PRO A 215 -7.22 -10.04 -23.68
C PRO A 215 -8.31 -10.03 -24.75
N LYS A 216 -9.40 -10.79 -24.56
CA LYS A 216 -10.51 -10.88 -25.49
C LYS A 216 -11.41 -9.64 -25.45
N VAL A 217 -11.81 -9.22 -24.26
CA VAL A 217 -12.69 -8.06 -24.03
C VAL A 217 -12.01 -6.79 -24.57
N PHE A 218 -10.77 -6.53 -24.16
CA PHE A 218 -10.06 -5.33 -24.58
C PHE A 218 -9.69 -5.33 -26.06
N SER A 219 -9.41 -6.48 -26.67
CA SER A 219 -9.23 -6.56 -28.13
C SER A 219 -10.53 -6.21 -28.89
N THR A 220 -11.67 -6.64 -28.37
CA THR A 220 -12.98 -6.32 -28.94
C THR A 220 -13.28 -4.83 -28.79
N ILE A 221 -13.06 -4.25 -27.62
CA ILE A 221 -13.21 -2.81 -27.37
C ILE A 221 -12.31 -2.01 -28.31
N ALA A 222 -11.03 -2.37 -28.43
CA ALA A 222 -10.08 -1.68 -29.28
C ALA A 222 -10.48 -1.70 -30.77
N LYS A 223 -11.09 -2.80 -31.26
CA LYS A 223 -11.56 -2.92 -32.62
C LYS A 223 -12.80 -2.08 -32.95
N HIS A 224 -13.70 -1.91 -31.96
CA HIS A 224 -14.98 -1.23 -32.19
C HIS A 224 -14.97 0.22 -31.68
N SER A 225 -13.97 0.61 -30.92
CA SER A 225 -13.87 1.96 -30.36
C SER A 225 -13.41 2.97 -31.41
N ARG A 226 -14.12 4.09 -31.50
CA ARG A 226 -13.73 5.24 -32.33
C ARG A 226 -12.77 6.19 -31.60
N SER A 227 -12.80 6.17 -30.27
CA SER A 227 -11.94 7.01 -29.42
C SER A 227 -10.75 6.21 -28.93
N THR A 228 -9.57 6.81 -29.02
CA THR A 228 -8.33 6.22 -28.52
C THR A 228 -8.30 6.10 -27.00
N ALA A 229 -9.05 6.95 -26.29
CA ALA A 229 -9.14 6.95 -24.83
C ALA A 229 -10.03 5.83 -24.26
N THR A 230 -10.94 5.25 -25.07
CA THR A 230 -11.93 4.29 -24.56
C THR A 230 -11.28 3.08 -23.90
N VAL A 231 -10.19 2.57 -24.46
CA VAL A 231 -9.49 1.40 -23.93
C VAL A 231 -8.90 1.71 -22.55
N SER A 232 -8.21 2.84 -22.41
CA SER A 232 -7.58 3.25 -21.14
C SER A 232 -8.61 3.58 -20.07
N VAL A 233 -9.67 4.31 -20.42
CA VAL A 233 -10.75 4.63 -19.48
C VAL A 233 -11.45 3.35 -18.98
N THR A 234 -11.72 2.40 -19.90
CA THR A 234 -12.32 1.11 -19.51
C THR A 234 -11.35 0.31 -18.65
N ALA A 235 -10.06 0.32 -18.93
CA ALA A 235 -9.05 -0.39 -18.13
C ALA A 235 -8.99 0.16 -16.71
N ILE A 236 -8.97 1.49 -16.55
CA ILE A 236 -9.00 2.15 -15.25
C ILE A 236 -10.31 1.81 -14.51
N GLY A 237 -11.47 1.90 -15.20
CA GLY A 237 -12.75 1.55 -14.60
C GLY A 237 -12.81 0.10 -14.10
N VAL A 238 -12.25 -0.84 -14.87
CA VAL A 238 -12.15 -2.24 -14.46
C VAL A 238 -11.19 -2.40 -13.27
N ALA A 239 -10.07 -1.69 -13.26
CA ALA A 239 -9.13 -1.74 -12.13
C ALA A 239 -9.78 -1.20 -10.83
N LEU A 240 -10.53 -0.10 -10.91
CA LEU A 240 -11.32 0.41 -9.78
C LEU A 240 -12.39 -0.60 -9.32
N ALA A 241 -13.04 -1.29 -10.25
CA ALA A 241 -13.99 -2.35 -9.89
C ALA A 241 -13.32 -3.52 -9.15
N PHE A 242 -12.10 -3.89 -9.53
CA PHE A 242 -11.31 -4.90 -8.80
C PHE A 242 -10.91 -4.40 -7.41
N SER A 243 -10.59 -3.11 -7.26
CA SER A 243 -10.35 -2.49 -5.95
C SER A 243 -11.59 -2.57 -5.04
N VAL A 244 -12.78 -2.26 -5.57
CA VAL A 244 -14.05 -2.41 -4.83
C VAL A 244 -14.33 -3.87 -4.46
N LEU A 245 -14.03 -4.82 -5.35
CA LEU A 245 -14.19 -6.25 -5.06
C LEU A 245 -13.21 -6.73 -3.98
N ALA A 246 -11.99 -6.19 -3.94
CA ALA A 246 -11.02 -6.46 -2.88
C ALA A 246 -11.55 -5.95 -1.53
N ASP A 247 -12.03 -4.72 -1.48
CA ASP A 247 -12.63 -4.12 -0.28
C ASP A 247 -13.80 -4.97 0.25
N LYS A 248 -14.71 -5.41 -0.62
CA LYS A 248 -15.80 -6.32 -0.24
C LYS A 248 -15.33 -7.69 0.25
N ALA A 249 -14.14 -8.11 -0.14
CA ALA A 249 -13.50 -9.33 0.37
C ALA A 249 -12.69 -9.06 1.66
N ASN A 250 -12.82 -7.87 2.25
CA ASN A 250 -12.05 -7.34 3.38
C ASN A 250 -10.53 -7.33 3.12
N LEU A 251 -10.13 -7.15 1.89
CA LEU A 251 -8.73 -6.91 1.49
C LEU A 251 -8.52 -5.43 1.17
N ALA A 252 -7.30 -4.94 1.32
CA ALA A 252 -6.98 -3.58 0.91
C ALA A 252 -7.30 -3.35 -0.59
N PRO A 253 -7.99 -2.25 -0.97
CA PRO A 253 -8.33 -1.95 -2.37
C PRO A 253 -7.14 -2.00 -3.33
N ILE A 254 -5.95 -1.67 -2.83
CA ILE A 254 -4.69 -1.68 -3.59
C ILE A 254 -4.32 -3.07 -4.13
N ILE A 255 -4.73 -4.15 -3.45
CA ILE A 255 -4.52 -5.53 -3.93
C ILE A 255 -5.34 -5.76 -5.20
N GLY A 256 -6.59 -5.31 -5.22
CA GLY A 256 -7.43 -5.36 -6.41
C GLY A 256 -6.83 -4.60 -7.59
N ALA A 257 -6.32 -3.39 -7.34
CA ALA A 257 -5.61 -2.56 -8.30
C ALA A 257 -4.39 -3.28 -8.89
N PHE A 258 -3.56 -3.88 -8.05
CA PHE A 258 -2.38 -4.64 -8.46
C PHE A 258 -2.73 -5.85 -9.32
N VAL A 259 -3.71 -6.66 -8.90
CA VAL A 259 -4.17 -7.84 -9.67
C VAL A 259 -4.75 -7.43 -11.02
N ALA A 260 -5.52 -6.33 -11.07
CA ALA A 260 -6.02 -5.77 -12.31
C ALA A 260 -4.87 -5.32 -13.22
N GLY A 261 -3.84 -4.65 -12.68
CA GLY A 261 -2.63 -4.26 -13.40
C GLY A 261 -1.92 -5.46 -14.04
N LEU A 262 -1.71 -6.53 -13.26
CA LEU A 262 -1.14 -7.80 -13.77
C LEU A 262 -1.93 -8.37 -14.97
N ALA A 263 -3.25 -8.30 -14.91
CA ALA A 263 -4.10 -8.79 -15.99
C ALA A 263 -4.09 -7.85 -17.21
N LEU A 264 -4.07 -6.54 -17.00
CA LEU A 264 -3.99 -5.50 -18.04
C LEU A 264 -2.67 -5.53 -18.82
N ARG A 265 -1.56 -5.98 -18.22
CA ARG A 265 -0.30 -6.21 -18.93
C ARG A 265 -0.48 -7.10 -20.18
N ARG A 266 -1.43 -8.02 -20.15
CA ARG A 266 -1.64 -9.03 -21.21
C ARG A 266 -2.52 -8.56 -22.37
N ILE A 267 -3.09 -7.37 -22.31
CA ILE A 267 -3.91 -6.83 -23.40
C ILE A 267 -3.03 -6.25 -24.52
N SER A 268 -3.54 -6.24 -25.75
CA SER A 268 -2.81 -5.72 -26.93
C SER A 268 -2.50 -4.22 -26.86
N ALA A 269 -3.20 -3.47 -26.03
CA ALA A 269 -3.02 -2.03 -25.85
C ALA A 269 -2.33 -1.68 -24.50
N SER A 270 -1.61 -2.64 -23.90
CA SER A 270 -1.02 -2.48 -22.55
C SER A 270 -0.12 -1.24 -22.44
N GLU A 271 0.79 -1.02 -23.39
CA GLU A 271 1.70 0.15 -23.38
C GLU A 271 0.97 1.51 -23.41
N ARG A 272 -0.21 1.56 -24.03
CA ARG A 272 -1.02 2.79 -24.02
C ARG A 272 -1.67 2.97 -22.65
N VAL A 273 -2.32 1.92 -22.14
CA VAL A 273 -2.98 1.95 -20.83
C VAL A 273 -1.97 2.31 -19.75
N GLU A 274 -0.78 1.73 -19.80
CA GLU A 274 0.31 2.01 -18.87
C GLU A 274 0.72 3.49 -18.89
N ARG A 275 0.91 4.09 -20.08
CA ARG A 275 1.21 5.53 -20.20
C ARG A 275 0.11 6.43 -19.65
N ASP A 276 -1.16 6.08 -19.92
CA ASP A 276 -2.30 6.88 -19.45
C ASP A 276 -2.46 6.75 -17.93
N VAL A 277 -2.26 5.56 -17.36
CA VAL A 277 -2.24 5.32 -15.91
C VAL A 277 -1.08 6.06 -15.25
N ALA A 278 0.14 5.99 -15.84
CA ALA A 278 1.31 6.70 -15.33
C ALA A 278 1.09 8.23 -15.33
N SER A 279 0.40 8.76 -16.35
CA SER A 279 0.07 10.19 -16.42
C SER A 279 -0.83 10.63 -15.26
N LEU A 280 -1.82 9.81 -14.89
CA LEU A 280 -2.65 10.03 -13.70
C LEU A 280 -1.84 9.83 -12.41
N GLY A 281 -0.99 8.81 -12.38
CA GLY A 281 -0.08 8.53 -11.30
C GLY A 281 0.82 9.73 -10.97
N HIS A 282 1.36 10.41 -11.97
CA HIS A 282 2.20 11.61 -11.77
C HIS A 282 1.49 12.75 -11.02
N ILE A 283 0.15 12.77 -11.03
CA ILE A 283 -0.65 13.77 -10.31
C ILE A 283 -1.05 13.26 -8.93
N PHE A 284 -1.59 12.03 -8.85
CA PHE A 284 -2.21 11.53 -7.63
C PHE A 284 -1.25 10.83 -6.67
N VAL A 285 -0.19 10.19 -7.16
CA VAL A 285 0.78 9.49 -6.29
C VAL A 285 1.47 10.44 -5.32
N PRO A 286 1.93 11.64 -5.72
CA PRO A 286 2.48 12.61 -4.78
C PRO A 286 1.45 13.08 -3.73
N VAL A 287 0.16 13.16 -4.08
CA VAL A 287 -0.89 13.52 -3.11
C VAL A 287 -0.93 12.48 -1.99
N PHE A 288 -0.83 11.18 -2.32
CA PHE A 288 -0.80 10.10 -1.33
C PHE A 288 0.40 10.25 -0.37
N PHE A 289 1.61 10.45 -0.88
CA PHE A 289 2.79 10.52 -0.01
C PHE A 289 2.82 11.80 0.83
N LEU A 290 2.41 12.95 0.27
CA LEU A 290 2.26 14.15 1.09
C LEU A 290 1.16 13.98 2.14
N TYR A 291 0.04 13.32 1.81
CA TYR A 291 -1.04 13.08 2.77
C TYR A 291 -0.57 12.27 3.98
N ILE A 292 0.25 11.23 3.78
CA ILE A 292 0.89 10.50 4.87
C ILE A 292 1.68 11.46 5.77
N GLY A 293 2.48 12.35 5.17
CA GLY A 293 3.22 13.36 5.91
C GLY A 293 2.32 14.36 6.66
N ILE A 294 1.27 14.86 6.00
CA ILE A 294 0.31 15.82 6.59
C ILE A 294 -0.39 15.24 7.82
N THR A 295 -0.73 13.96 7.79
CA THR A 295 -1.41 13.26 8.90
C THR A 295 -0.48 12.79 10.00
N THR A 296 0.84 12.90 9.81
CA THR A 296 1.83 12.50 10.82
C THR A 296 1.94 13.56 11.91
N ASP A 297 1.67 13.17 13.16
CA ASP A 297 1.87 14.04 14.35
C ASP A 297 3.30 13.91 14.88
N ILE A 298 4.14 14.88 14.52
CA ILE A 298 5.51 14.95 15.06
C ILE A 298 5.53 15.45 16.50
N GLN A 299 4.54 16.25 16.93
CA GLN A 299 4.57 16.86 18.26
C GLN A 299 4.54 15.78 19.35
N ALA A 300 3.82 14.68 19.10
CA ALA A 300 3.82 13.52 20.00
C ALA A 300 5.23 12.92 20.21
N MET A 301 6.14 13.07 19.25
CA MET A 301 7.51 12.55 19.34
C MET A 301 8.44 13.38 20.26
N PHE A 302 8.02 14.56 20.70
CA PHE A 302 8.79 15.37 21.67
C PHE A 302 8.65 14.88 23.12
N ASP A 303 7.68 14.00 23.41
CA ASP A 303 7.65 13.29 24.69
C ASP A 303 8.74 12.21 24.71
N ALA A 304 9.67 12.31 25.67
CA ALA A 304 10.81 11.40 25.77
C ALA A 304 10.40 9.94 25.97
N ARG A 305 9.27 9.68 26.66
CA ARG A 305 8.75 8.32 26.87
C ARG A 305 8.20 7.77 25.55
N VAL A 306 7.39 8.56 24.84
CA VAL A 306 6.83 8.21 23.54
C VAL A 306 7.96 7.95 22.54
N LEU A 307 8.95 8.85 22.49
CA LEU A 307 10.12 8.68 21.61
C LEU A 307 10.91 7.41 21.95
N GLY A 308 11.12 7.13 23.25
CA GLY A 308 11.82 5.92 23.68
C GLY A 308 11.12 4.63 23.27
N ILE A 309 9.79 4.57 23.43
CA ILE A 309 8.97 3.42 22.99
C ILE A 309 9.00 3.32 21.47
N ALA A 310 8.84 4.43 20.74
CA ALA A 310 8.87 4.46 19.30
C ALA A 310 10.20 3.96 18.72
N LEU A 311 11.32 4.38 19.30
CA LEU A 311 12.66 3.91 18.92
C LEU A 311 12.85 2.42 19.18
N LEU A 312 12.39 1.93 20.35
CA LEU A 312 12.45 0.52 20.71
C LEU A 312 11.62 -0.34 19.73
N LEU A 313 10.38 0.04 19.45
CA LEU A 313 9.49 -0.65 18.52
C LEU A 313 10.04 -0.59 17.10
N SER A 314 10.61 0.55 16.70
CA SER A 314 11.27 0.68 15.38
C SER A 314 12.47 -0.25 15.25
N ALA A 315 13.34 -0.31 16.26
CA ALA A 315 14.49 -1.21 16.26
C ALA A 315 14.06 -2.68 16.16
N VAL A 316 13.06 -3.09 16.92
CA VAL A 316 12.50 -4.44 16.91
C VAL A 316 11.86 -4.77 15.55
N ALA A 317 11.12 -3.81 14.99
CA ALA A 317 10.52 -3.96 13.66
C ALA A 317 11.58 -4.12 12.55
N ILE A 318 12.63 -3.31 12.60
CA ILE A 318 13.76 -3.38 11.65
C ILE A 318 14.44 -4.76 11.75
N ILE A 319 14.77 -5.20 12.95
CA ILE A 319 15.40 -6.52 13.18
C ILE A 319 14.50 -7.63 12.63
N GLY A 320 13.21 -7.61 12.96
CA GLY A 320 12.24 -8.63 12.52
C GLY A 320 12.08 -8.69 11.01
N LYS A 321 11.99 -7.55 10.35
CA LYS A 321 11.83 -7.47 8.89
C LYS A 321 13.12 -7.79 8.14
N ILE A 322 14.28 -7.33 8.60
CA ILE A 322 15.56 -7.72 7.98
C ILE A 322 15.79 -9.23 8.12
N ALA A 323 15.47 -9.81 9.26
CA ALA A 323 15.57 -11.25 9.48
C ALA A 323 14.63 -12.06 8.54
N ALA A 324 13.53 -11.47 8.06
CA ALA A 324 12.65 -12.12 7.08
C ALA A 324 13.37 -12.49 5.77
N ALA A 325 14.46 -11.80 5.43
CA ALA A 325 15.30 -12.11 4.27
C ALA A 325 15.87 -13.56 4.30
N VAL A 326 15.93 -14.18 5.48
CA VAL A 326 16.26 -15.61 5.65
C VAL A 326 15.32 -16.50 4.82
N GLY A 327 14.05 -16.09 4.63
CA GLY A 327 13.10 -16.80 3.76
C GLY A 327 13.52 -16.90 2.28
N ALA A 328 14.43 -16.04 1.84
CA ALA A 328 14.98 -16.07 0.49
C ALA A 328 16.29 -16.88 0.37
N PHE A 329 16.68 -17.68 1.38
CA PHE A 329 17.83 -18.55 1.30
C PHE A 329 17.68 -19.56 0.13
N GLY A 330 18.80 -19.81 -0.56
CA GLY A 330 18.81 -20.66 -1.75
C GLY A 330 18.51 -19.94 -3.07
N THR A 331 18.11 -18.65 -3.03
CA THR A 331 18.01 -17.80 -4.21
C THR A 331 19.31 -17.01 -4.44
N LYS A 332 19.57 -16.62 -5.69
CA LYS A 332 20.73 -15.77 -6.05
C LYS A 332 20.48 -14.27 -5.80
N SER A 333 19.52 -13.93 -4.95
CA SER A 333 19.14 -12.54 -4.62
C SER A 333 19.99 -11.97 -3.48
N ASP A 334 20.11 -10.65 -3.43
CA ASP A 334 20.69 -9.94 -2.29
C ASP A 334 19.69 -9.93 -1.12
N LYS A 335 20.06 -10.59 -0.02
CA LYS A 335 19.22 -10.74 1.18
C LYS A 335 19.01 -9.42 1.92
N LEU A 336 20.03 -8.54 1.91
CA LEU A 336 19.91 -7.23 2.54
C LEU A 336 18.89 -6.37 1.80
N VAL A 337 18.91 -6.37 0.47
CA VAL A 337 17.92 -5.64 -0.34
C VAL A 337 16.50 -6.15 -0.06
N ILE A 338 16.31 -7.48 0.06
CA ILE A 338 15.02 -8.06 0.42
C ILE A 338 14.61 -7.61 1.83
N GLY A 339 15.51 -7.71 2.82
CA GLY A 339 15.22 -7.30 4.19
C GLY A 339 14.87 -5.83 4.31
N PHE A 340 15.65 -4.96 3.70
CA PHE A 340 15.38 -3.51 3.65
C PHE A 340 14.09 -3.20 2.86
N GLY A 341 13.82 -3.92 1.77
CA GLY A 341 12.60 -3.76 1.00
C GLY A 341 11.32 -4.09 1.76
N MET A 342 11.41 -4.90 2.82
CA MET A 342 10.29 -5.22 3.72
C MET A 342 10.10 -4.21 4.87
N LEU A 343 10.98 -3.20 5.03
CA LEU A 343 10.89 -2.22 6.12
C LEU A 343 9.78 -1.17 5.95
N PRO A 344 9.47 -0.66 4.73
CA PRO A 344 8.53 0.45 4.60
C PRO A 344 7.18 0.15 5.26
N ARG A 345 6.70 1.12 6.03
CA ARG A 345 5.41 1.07 6.72
C ARG A 345 4.58 2.26 6.30
N GLY A 346 3.29 2.04 6.08
CA GLY A 346 2.35 3.05 5.64
C GLY A 346 1.00 2.89 6.31
N GLU A 347 -0.04 3.10 5.55
CA GLU A 347 -1.44 3.13 5.93
C GLU A 347 -1.92 1.90 6.72
N VAL A 348 -1.49 0.71 6.33
CA VAL A 348 -1.93 -0.54 6.97
C VAL A 348 -1.51 -0.60 8.44
N GLY A 349 -0.31 -0.08 8.78
CA GLY A 349 0.15 0.00 10.18
C GLY A 349 -0.73 0.91 11.04
N LEU A 350 -1.32 1.96 10.46
CA LEU A 350 -2.22 2.87 11.17
C LEU A 350 -3.57 2.22 11.52
N ILE A 351 -4.08 1.34 10.65
CA ILE A 351 -5.34 0.59 10.90
C ILE A 351 -5.24 -0.27 12.16
N PHE A 352 -4.05 -0.79 12.48
CA PHE A 352 -3.83 -1.56 13.72
C PHE A 352 -3.70 -0.67 14.96
N ALA A 353 -3.46 0.64 14.78
CA ALA A 353 -3.23 1.58 15.87
C ALA A 353 -4.49 2.37 16.28
N THR A 354 -5.54 2.34 15.44
CA THR A 354 -6.85 2.97 15.68
C THR A 354 -7.87 1.96 16.16
#